data_65f7a21234cc2f8b2e09887f221916d6
#
_entry.id   65f7a21234cc2f8b2e09887f221916d6
#
_cell.length_a   1.000
_cell.length_b   1.000
_cell.length_c   1.000
_cell.angle_alpha   90.00
_cell.angle_beta   90.00
_cell.angle_gamma   90.00
#
_symmetry.space_group_name_H-M   'P 1'
#
loop_
_entity.id
_entity.type
_entity.pdbx_description
1 polymer ?
#
loop_
_entity_poly.entity_id
_entity_poly.type
_entity_poly.pdbx_seq_one_letter_code
_entity_poly.pdbx_strand_id
1 'polypeptide(L)'
;MPLALFALTLSAFAIGTTEFVIVGLIPTMASDLNVSLPSAGLLVSLYALGVAIGAPVLTALTGKWNRKLVLLGVMALFVVGNLLAWQAPGYNTLIAARILTGLAHGVFFSIGSTIATGLVSKDKAASAIAIMFTGLTVALVTGVPLGTYIGQTFGWQATFLIVAILGLVALIGSAFLVPNNLKQPPTAKISTQLKVLTQPRLLLVYAITALGYGGTFTAFTFLAPILENVSGFDSSSISLIMLVYGVSVAVGNIWGGKMADKMGPIKALTVIFSGLASVLVIFNFTAVNPYASVATILVWGAFAFGNVPGLQVYVVKLAEKYTPDAVDVASGLNIAAFNVGIALGSWGGGLIVAKSGLMNTPWIGAMIVLIALVLTRISGALDNKKPAFQATNQ
;
A
#
# COMPACT_ATOMS: atom_id res chain seq x y z
N MET A 1 1.04 10.46 -25.24
CA MET A 1 1.59 10.25 -23.88
C MET A 1 3.09 10.01 -24.01
N PRO A 2 3.95 10.66 -23.20
CA PRO A 2 5.39 10.41 -23.22
C PRO A 2 5.74 8.97 -22.86
N LEU A 3 6.66 8.34 -23.57
CA LEU A 3 7.12 6.96 -23.30
C LEU A 3 7.72 6.81 -21.89
N ALA A 4 8.25 7.89 -21.33
CA ALA A 4 8.75 7.92 -19.96
C ALA A 4 7.67 7.52 -18.92
N LEU A 5 6.39 7.80 -19.15
CA LEU A 5 5.31 7.37 -18.25
C LEU A 5 5.17 5.85 -18.21
N PHE A 6 5.38 5.16 -19.34
CA PHE A 6 5.34 3.69 -19.34
C PHE A 6 6.50 3.09 -18.53
N ALA A 7 7.69 3.71 -18.55
CA ALA A 7 8.80 3.29 -17.70
C ALA A 7 8.45 3.45 -16.21
N LEU A 8 7.80 4.55 -15.81
CA LEU A 8 7.31 4.75 -14.45
C LEU A 8 6.20 3.76 -14.08
N THR A 9 5.28 3.46 -15.01
CA THR A 9 4.23 2.45 -14.80
C THR A 9 4.83 1.06 -14.61
N LEU A 10 5.83 0.68 -15.40
CA LEU A 10 6.54 -0.60 -15.24
C LEU A 10 7.30 -0.65 -13.92
N SER A 11 7.92 0.45 -13.50
CA SER A 11 8.55 0.56 -12.18
C SER A 11 7.52 0.35 -11.05
N ALA A 12 6.36 1.00 -11.14
CA ALA A 12 5.26 0.84 -10.19
C ALA A 12 4.70 -0.59 -10.17
N PHE A 13 4.65 -1.25 -11.33
CA PHE A 13 4.26 -2.66 -11.45
C PHE A 13 5.26 -3.60 -10.74
N ALA A 14 6.55 -3.43 -10.98
CA ALA A 14 7.58 -4.25 -10.34
C ALA A 14 7.58 -4.05 -8.81
N ILE A 15 7.43 -2.80 -8.34
CA ILE A 15 7.36 -2.44 -6.93
C ILE A 15 6.10 -3.02 -6.28
N GLY A 16 4.94 -2.86 -6.91
CA GLY A 16 3.68 -3.41 -6.40
C GLY A 16 3.69 -4.94 -6.34
N THR A 17 4.32 -5.59 -7.33
CA THR A 17 4.46 -7.04 -7.31
C THR A 17 5.27 -7.50 -6.11
N THR A 18 6.46 -6.92 -5.86
CA THR A 18 7.30 -7.32 -4.71
C THR A 18 6.68 -6.98 -3.36
N GLU A 19 5.84 -5.94 -3.30
CA GLU A 19 5.14 -5.55 -2.07
C GLU A 19 4.17 -6.62 -1.60
N PHE A 20 3.30 -7.09 -2.49
CA PHE A 20 2.14 -7.91 -2.12
C PHE A 20 2.33 -9.41 -2.39
N VAL A 21 3.23 -9.82 -3.29
CA VAL A 21 3.42 -11.24 -3.65
C VAL A 21 3.80 -12.10 -2.45
N ILE A 22 4.50 -11.52 -1.49
CA ILE A 22 4.96 -12.24 -0.30
C ILE A 22 3.80 -12.81 0.53
N VAL A 23 2.62 -12.17 0.51
CA VAL A 23 1.40 -12.64 1.21
C VAL A 23 1.01 -14.05 0.72
N GLY A 24 1.10 -14.28 -0.59
CA GLY A 24 0.83 -15.59 -1.19
C GLY A 24 1.93 -16.63 -0.95
N LEU A 25 3.13 -16.19 -0.52
CA LEU A 25 4.31 -17.04 -0.34
C LEU A 25 4.67 -17.28 1.15
N ILE A 26 3.94 -16.70 2.10
CA ILE A 26 4.23 -16.83 3.53
C ILE A 26 4.37 -18.29 3.98
N PRO A 27 3.47 -19.23 3.63
CA PRO A 27 3.61 -20.63 4.04
C PRO A 27 4.88 -21.27 3.45
N THR A 28 5.13 -21.09 2.17
CA THR A 28 6.31 -21.62 1.47
C THR A 28 7.61 -21.08 2.07
N MET A 29 7.66 -19.76 2.32
CA MET A 29 8.84 -19.11 2.91
C MET A 29 9.06 -19.52 4.37
N ALA A 30 8.01 -19.65 5.15
CA ALA A 30 8.08 -20.10 6.54
C ALA A 30 8.66 -21.51 6.63
N SER A 31 8.19 -22.42 5.77
CA SER A 31 8.68 -23.80 5.70
C SER A 31 10.14 -23.88 5.25
N ASP A 32 10.50 -23.21 4.15
CA ASP A 32 11.84 -23.28 3.55
C ASP A 32 12.92 -22.63 4.46
N LEU A 33 12.58 -21.50 5.09
CA LEU A 33 13.46 -20.79 5.99
C LEU A 33 13.47 -21.33 7.44
N ASN A 34 12.64 -22.34 7.73
CA ASN A 34 12.44 -22.90 9.08
C ASN A 34 12.12 -21.82 10.13
N VAL A 35 11.21 -20.89 9.77
CA VAL A 35 10.72 -19.85 10.68
C VAL A 35 9.22 -19.99 10.91
N SER A 36 8.72 -19.38 11.97
CA SER A 36 7.28 -19.37 12.25
C SER A 36 6.51 -18.49 11.25
N LEU A 37 5.20 -18.75 11.06
CA LEU A 37 4.33 -17.88 10.26
C LEU A 37 4.37 -16.40 10.71
N PRO A 38 4.36 -16.09 12.04
CA PRO A 38 4.57 -14.72 12.51
C PRO A 38 5.88 -14.10 12.04
N SER A 39 6.98 -14.85 12.06
CA SER A 39 8.29 -14.38 11.57
C SER A 39 8.24 -14.14 10.06
N ALA A 40 7.63 -15.02 9.27
CA ALA A 40 7.44 -14.78 7.85
C ALA A 40 6.57 -13.53 7.58
N GLY A 41 5.52 -13.29 8.38
CA GLY A 41 4.69 -12.09 8.34
C GLY A 41 5.45 -10.77 8.62
N LEU A 42 6.54 -10.81 9.42
CA LEU A 42 7.40 -9.65 9.66
C LEU A 42 8.07 -9.13 8.37
N LEU A 43 8.25 -9.98 7.36
CA LEU A 43 8.80 -9.56 6.06
C LEU A 43 7.88 -8.55 5.35
N VAL A 44 6.56 -8.65 5.53
CA VAL A 44 5.58 -7.65 5.06
C VAL A 44 5.69 -6.38 5.91
N SER A 45 5.72 -6.53 7.22
CA SER A 45 5.79 -5.43 8.17
C SER A 45 7.03 -4.57 7.99
N LEU A 46 8.21 -5.19 7.87
CA LEU A 46 9.49 -4.48 7.73
C LEU A 46 9.65 -3.79 6.36
N TYR A 47 9.09 -4.38 5.30
CA TYR A 47 8.99 -3.70 4.01
C TYR A 47 8.15 -2.44 4.13
N ALA A 48 6.95 -2.54 4.66
CA ALA A 48 6.04 -1.40 4.82
C ALA A 48 6.63 -0.32 5.75
N LEU A 49 7.35 -0.71 6.80
CA LEU A 49 8.09 0.23 7.63
C LEU A 49 9.19 0.95 6.83
N GLY A 50 9.89 0.23 5.96
CA GLY A 50 10.85 0.82 5.01
C GLY A 50 10.19 1.86 4.11
N VAL A 51 8.99 1.58 3.57
CA VAL A 51 8.22 2.53 2.76
C VAL A 51 7.82 3.76 3.59
N ALA A 52 7.27 3.54 4.78
CA ALA A 52 6.80 4.60 5.67
C ALA A 52 7.91 5.60 6.07
N ILE A 53 9.15 5.09 6.24
CA ILE A 53 10.34 5.91 6.53
C ILE A 53 10.93 6.50 5.24
N GLY A 54 11.06 5.68 4.20
CA GLY A 54 11.67 6.06 2.93
C GLY A 54 10.96 7.24 2.25
N ALA A 55 9.63 7.22 2.24
CA ALA A 55 8.83 8.24 1.58
C ALA A 55 9.11 9.66 2.14
N PRO A 56 8.97 9.96 3.44
CA PRO A 56 9.21 11.31 3.95
C PRO A 56 10.70 11.63 4.13
N VAL A 57 11.49 10.72 4.70
CA VAL A 57 12.86 11.00 5.14
C VAL A 57 13.83 11.05 3.95
N LEU A 58 13.88 9.98 3.15
CA LEU A 58 14.82 9.91 2.02
C LEU A 58 14.43 10.88 0.91
N THR A 59 13.13 11.12 0.68
CA THR A 59 12.69 12.15 -0.28
C THR A 59 13.13 13.55 0.15
N ALA A 60 13.06 13.87 1.44
CA ALA A 60 13.55 15.13 1.96
C ALA A 60 15.08 15.26 1.84
N LEU A 61 15.83 14.21 2.17
CA LEU A 61 17.29 14.18 2.08
C LEU A 61 17.80 14.32 0.63
N THR A 62 17.10 13.70 -0.32
CA THR A 62 17.45 13.75 -1.76
C THR A 62 16.82 14.93 -2.49
N GLY A 63 16.12 15.81 -1.80
CA GLY A 63 15.31 16.90 -2.36
C GLY A 63 16.10 17.87 -3.25
N LYS A 64 17.40 18.05 -3.02
CA LYS A 64 18.30 18.91 -3.81
C LYS A 64 18.93 18.20 -5.03
N TRP A 65 18.81 16.87 -5.11
CA TRP A 65 19.44 16.08 -6.16
C TRP A 65 18.57 16.08 -7.43
N ASN A 66 19.21 15.86 -8.58
CA ASN A 66 18.50 15.71 -9.85
C ASN A 66 17.50 14.56 -9.77
N ARG A 67 16.22 14.82 -10.09
CA ARG A 67 15.12 13.85 -9.96
C ARG A 67 15.35 12.56 -10.74
N LYS A 68 15.94 12.65 -11.94
CA LYS A 68 16.29 11.45 -12.71
C LYS A 68 17.38 10.63 -12.01
N LEU A 69 18.42 11.27 -11.46
CA LEU A 69 19.47 10.54 -10.72
C LEU A 69 18.90 9.84 -9.48
N VAL A 70 18.00 10.50 -8.74
CA VAL A 70 17.32 9.88 -7.60
C VAL A 70 16.47 8.72 -8.07
N LEU A 71 15.68 8.85 -9.15
CA LEU A 71 14.88 7.77 -9.73
C LEU A 71 15.76 6.56 -10.09
N LEU A 72 16.86 6.78 -10.81
CA LEU A 72 17.77 5.71 -11.21
C LEU A 72 18.43 5.06 -9.98
N GLY A 73 18.83 5.84 -8.98
CA GLY A 73 19.42 5.36 -7.74
C GLY A 73 18.44 4.48 -6.95
N VAL A 74 17.18 4.88 -6.79
CA VAL A 74 16.20 4.08 -6.06
C VAL A 74 15.77 2.85 -6.84
N MET A 75 15.69 2.91 -8.17
CA MET A 75 15.43 1.73 -8.99
C MET A 75 16.61 0.75 -8.97
N ALA A 76 17.85 1.24 -8.96
CA ALA A 76 19.03 0.40 -8.77
C ALA A 76 19.02 -0.26 -7.38
N LEU A 77 18.71 0.50 -6.32
CA LEU A 77 18.56 -0.04 -4.96
C LEU A 77 17.44 -1.12 -4.90
N PHE A 78 16.33 -0.89 -5.60
CA PHE A 78 15.24 -1.86 -5.72
C PHE A 78 15.69 -3.15 -6.40
N VAL A 79 16.43 -3.06 -7.50
CA VAL A 79 16.99 -4.22 -8.22
C VAL A 79 17.96 -4.97 -7.31
N VAL A 80 18.93 -4.29 -6.69
CA VAL A 80 19.90 -4.89 -5.76
C VAL A 80 19.19 -5.57 -4.58
N GLY A 81 18.19 -4.91 -3.99
CA GLY A 81 17.43 -5.49 -2.88
C GLY A 81 16.67 -6.76 -3.28
N ASN A 82 16.07 -6.82 -4.49
CA ASN A 82 15.42 -8.04 -4.96
C ASN A 82 16.43 -9.13 -5.36
N LEU A 83 17.63 -8.78 -5.86
CA LEU A 83 18.71 -9.75 -6.08
C LEU A 83 19.24 -10.31 -4.76
N LEU A 84 19.35 -9.48 -3.72
CA LEU A 84 19.69 -9.94 -2.37
C LEU A 84 18.61 -10.88 -1.80
N ALA A 85 17.35 -10.60 -2.07
CA ALA A 85 16.25 -11.49 -1.69
C ALA A 85 16.30 -12.82 -2.43
N TRP A 86 16.59 -12.79 -3.74
CA TRP A 86 16.78 -14.01 -4.55
C TRP A 86 17.91 -14.90 -4.03
N GLN A 87 19.06 -14.31 -3.66
CA GLN A 87 20.24 -15.04 -3.20
C GLN A 87 20.31 -15.13 -1.65
N ALA A 88 19.24 -14.81 -0.94
CA ALA A 88 19.27 -14.79 0.51
C ALA A 88 19.58 -16.19 1.10
N PRO A 89 20.72 -16.36 1.79
CA PRO A 89 21.06 -17.62 2.41
C PRO A 89 20.23 -17.96 3.64
N GLY A 90 19.39 -17.00 4.10
CA GLY A 90 18.55 -17.17 5.26
C GLY A 90 17.72 -15.93 5.57
N TYR A 91 16.92 -16.05 6.62
CA TYR A 91 15.91 -15.10 7.01
C TYR A 91 16.43 -13.67 7.26
N ASN A 92 17.58 -13.52 7.93
CA ASN A 92 18.14 -12.19 8.25
C ASN A 92 18.54 -11.39 7.00
N THR A 93 19.13 -12.05 6.00
CA THR A 93 19.45 -11.41 4.72
C THR A 93 18.19 -10.98 3.99
N LEU A 94 17.14 -11.80 4.05
CA LEU A 94 15.86 -11.48 3.46
C LEU A 94 15.20 -10.29 4.15
N ILE A 95 15.27 -10.17 5.48
CA ILE A 95 14.85 -8.97 6.22
C ILE A 95 15.55 -7.71 5.68
N ALA A 96 16.88 -7.75 5.58
CA ALA A 96 17.63 -6.61 5.06
C ALA A 96 17.20 -6.23 3.63
N ALA A 97 17.01 -7.22 2.75
CA ALA A 97 16.52 -7.03 1.41
C ALA A 97 15.13 -6.38 1.39
N ARG A 98 14.22 -6.80 2.27
CA ARG A 98 12.86 -6.23 2.39
C ARG A 98 12.87 -4.78 2.86
N ILE A 99 13.71 -4.44 3.83
CA ILE A 99 13.86 -3.04 4.29
C ILE A 99 14.41 -2.17 3.16
N LEU A 100 15.46 -2.61 2.47
CA LEU A 100 16.07 -1.86 1.35
C LEU A 100 15.07 -1.62 0.20
N THR A 101 14.34 -2.65 -0.20
CA THR A 101 13.32 -2.53 -1.25
C THR A 101 12.13 -1.65 -0.83
N GLY A 102 11.75 -1.69 0.45
CA GLY A 102 10.75 -0.81 1.02
C GLY A 102 11.18 0.67 1.01
N LEU A 103 12.41 0.96 1.41
CA LEU A 103 12.98 2.32 1.33
C LEU A 103 12.95 2.85 -0.13
N ALA A 104 13.36 2.01 -1.09
CA ALA A 104 13.32 2.37 -2.51
C ALA A 104 11.90 2.64 -3.00
N HIS A 105 10.92 1.81 -2.61
CA HIS A 105 9.50 2.00 -2.92
C HIS A 105 9.00 3.37 -2.45
N GLY A 106 9.22 3.71 -1.17
CA GLY A 106 8.72 4.96 -0.59
C GLY A 106 9.23 6.20 -1.34
N VAL A 107 10.51 6.22 -1.68
CA VAL A 107 11.11 7.32 -2.46
C VAL A 107 10.56 7.31 -3.90
N PHE A 108 10.44 6.14 -4.53
CA PHE A 108 9.95 6.03 -5.90
C PHE A 108 8.58 6.70 -6.07
N PHE A 109 7.58 6.37 -5.26
CA PHE A 109 6.24 6.95 -5.41
C PHE A 109 6.21 8.44 -5.08
N SER A 110 7.06 8.91 -4.16
CA SER A 110 7.18 10.34 -3.84
C SER A 110 7.72 11.14 -5.02
N ILE A 111 8.84 10.71 -5.64
CA ILE A 111 9.46 11.44 -6.74
C ILE A 111 8.82 11.12 -8.10
N GLY A 112 8.32 9.90 -8.28
CA GLY A 112 7.70 9.43 -9.51
C GLY A 112 6.47 10.25 -9.88
N SER A 113 5.65 10.61 -8.91
CA SER A 113 4.51 11.52 -9.10
C SER A 113 4.96 12.89 -9.62
N THR A 114 6.03 13.45 -9.05
CA THR A 114 6.62 14.72 -9.49
C THR A 114 7.19 14.61 -10.90
N ILE A 115 7.88 13.51 -11.22
CA ILE A 115 8.40 13.24 -12.56
C ILE A 115 7.25 13.10 -13.55
N ALA A 116 6.23 12.30 -13.22
CA ALA A 116 5.07 12.08 -14.10
C ALA A 116 4.36 13.38 -14.46
N THR A 117 4.14 14.28 -13.49
CA THR A 117 3.53 15.59 -13.72
C THR A 117 4.45 16.52 -14.52
N GLY A 118 5.76 16.44 -14.32
CA GLY A 118 6.75 17.21 -15.08
C GLY A 118 6.90 16.83 -16.56
N LEU A 119 6.40 15.63 -16.94
CA LEU A 119 6.45 15.11 -18.31
C LEU A 119 5.27 15.57 -19.18
N VAL A 120 4.27 16.20 -18.61
CA VAL A 120 3.02 16.58 -19.29
C VAL A 120 2.63 18.03 -18.99
N SER A 121 1.68 18.57 -19.75
CA SER A 121 1.07 19.87 -19.45
C SER A 121 0.24 19.81 -18.16
N LYS A 122 0.04 20.94 -17.48
CA LYS A 122 -0.64 21.03 -16.17
C LYS A 122 -2.05 20.42 -16.17
N ASP A 123 -2.79 20.56 -17.26
CA ASP A 123 -4.13 19.99 -17.45
C ASP A 123 -4.15 18.45 -17.49
N LYS A 124 -3.01 17.81 -17.76
CA LYS A 124 -2.84 16.34 -17.83
C LYS A 124 -2.10 15.76 -16.63
N ALA A 125 -1.75 16.57 -15.64
CA ALA A 125 -0.96 16.13 -14.49
C ALA A 125 -1.62 14.98 -13.71
N ALA A 126 -2.92 15.09 -13.42
CA ALA A 126 -3.67 14.03 -12.74
C ALA A 126 -3.72 12.72 -13.53
N SER A 127 -3.89 12.81 -14.86
CA SER A 127 -3.87 11.64 -15.74
C SER A 127 -2.50 10.95 -15.76
N ALA A 128 -1.41 11.71 -15.71
CA ALA A 128 -0.05 11.16 -15.71
C ALA A 128 0.22 10.38 -14.41
N ILE A 129 -0.20 10.92 -13.26
CA ILE A 129 -0.13 10.21 -11.97
C ILE A 129 -0.98 8.93 -12.03
N ALA A 130 -2.22 9.00 -12.50
CA ALA A 130 -3.11 7.85 -12.62
C ALA A 130 -2.52 6.74 -13.47
N ILE A 131 -1.87 7.07 -14.61
CA ILE A 131 -1.19 6.09 -15.47
C ILE A 131 -0.04 5.43 -14.73
N MET A 132 0.79 6.17 -14.01
CA MET A 132 1.86 5.58 -13.21
C MET A 132 1.30 4.61 -12.16
N PHE A 133 0.26 5.00 -11.42
CA PHE A 133 -0.37 4.15 -10.40
C PHE A 133 -1.14 2.96 -10.97
N THR A 134 -1.52 2.98 -12.27
CA THR A 134 -2.09 1.79 -12.93
C THR A 134 -1.13 0.60 -12.83
N GLY A 135 0.19 0.82 -12.83
CA GLY A 135 1.18 -0.22 -12.61
C GLY A 135 0.96 -0.98 -11.30
N LEU A 136 0.67 -0.28 -10.21
CA LEU A 136 0.37 -0.90 -8.90
C LEU A 136 -0.93 -1.73 -8.95
N THR A 137 -1.98 -1.22 -9.60
CA THR A 137 -3.24 -1.96 -9.75
C THR A 137 -3.05 -3.23 -10.60
N VAL A 138 -2.32 -3.12 -11.71
CA VAL A 138 -1.99 -4.27 -12.57
C VAL A 138 -1.13 -5.28 -11.81
N ALA A 139 -0.22 -4.82 -10.94
CA ALA A 139 0.58 -5.72 -10.10
C ALA A 139 -0.31 -6.57 -9.16
N LEU A 140 -1.32 -5.98 -8.54
CA LEU A 140 -2.24 -6.72 -7.68
C LEU A 140 -3.06 -7.75 -8.46
N VAL A 141 -3.47 -7.42 -9.70
CA VAL A 141 -4.31 -8.30 -10.53
C VAL A 141 -3.50 -9.41 -11.19
N THR A 142 -2.27 -9.14 -11.63
CA THR A 142 -1.46 -10.09 -12.43
C THR A 142 -0.13 -10.43 -11.80
N GLY A 143 0.60 -9.44 -11.31
CA GLY A 143 1.95 -9.60 -10.75
C GLY A 143 1.96 -10.49 -9.50
N VAL A 144 1.03 -10.25 -8.58
CA VAL A 144 0.92 -11.03 -7.33
C VAL A 144 0.54 -12.49 -7.61
N PRO A 145 -0.52 -12.80 -8.37
CA PRO A 145 -0.85 -14.20 -8.67
C PRO A 145 0.25 -14.93 -9.44
N LEU A 146 0.80 -14.30 -10.48
CA LEU A 146 1.88 -14.90 -11.27
C LEU A 146 3.15 -15.11 -10.43
N GLY A 147 3.53 -14.12 -9.62
CA GLY A 147 4.67 -14.24 -8.73
C GLY A 147 4.46 -15.30 -7.65
N THR A 148 3.23 -15.44 -7.11
CA THR A 148 2.87 -16.51 -6.18
C THR A 148 2.98 -17.87 -6.85
N TYR A 149 2.44 -18.05 -8.06
CA TYR A 149 2.55 -19.28 -8.84
C TYR A 149 4.01 -19.66 -9.11
N ILE A 150 4.83 -18.70 -9.56
CA ILE A 150 6.26 -18.91 -9.82
C ILE A 150 6.98 -19.33 -8.54
N GLY A 151 6.72 -18.63 -7.43
CA GLY A 151 7.36 -18.91 -6.15
C GLY A 151 6.98 -20.26 -5.55
N GLN A 152 5.75 -20.71 -5.78
CA GLN A 152 5.29 -22.04 -5.36
C GLN A 152 5.84 -23.15 -6.23
N THR A 153 6.05 -22.89 -7.54
CA THR A 153 6.50 -23.91 -8.51
C THR A 153 8.02 -24.04 -8.56
N PHE A 154 8.74 -22.92 -8.54
CA PHE A 154 10.20 -22.84 -8.76
C PHE A 154 10.98 -22.40 -7.53
N GLY A 155 10.32 -22.28 -6.37
CA GLY A 155 10.86 -21.71 -5.15
C GLY A 155 10.64 -20.20 -5.05
N TRP A 156 10.38 -19.71 -3.84
CA TRP A 156 10.06 -18.30 -3.57
C TRP A 156 11.15 -17.33 -4.05
N GLN A 157 12.40 -17.78 -4.11
CA GLN A 157 13.54 -17.03 -4.62
C GLN A 157 13.34 -16.62 -6.08
N ALA A 158 12.77 -17.51 -6.92
CA ALA A 158 12.51 -17.25 -8.34
C ALA A 158 11.60 -16.03 -8.55
N THR A 159 10.66 -15.82 -7.66
CA THR A 159 9.79 -14.62 -7.70
C THR A 159 10.61 -13.34 -7.58
N PHE A 160 11.55 -13.27 -6.61
CA PHE A 160 12.39 -12.09 -6.44
C PHE A 160 13.36 -11.87 -7.59
N LEU A 161 13.85 -12.94 -8.22
CA LEU A 161 14.66 -12.84 -9.46
C LEU A 161 13.86 -12.20 -10.59
N ILE A 162 12.62 -12.66 -10.83
CA ILE A 162 11.76 -12.09 -11.87
C ILE A 162 11.44 -10.61 -11.59
N VAL A 163 11.14 -10.29 -10.34
CA VAL A 163 10.93 -8.89 -9.92
C VAL A 163 12.19 -8.05 -10.13
N ALA A 164 13.38 -8.59 -9.83
CA ALA A 164 14.64 -7.91 -10.10
C ALA A 164 14.85 -7.65 -11.60
N ILE A 165 14.52 -8.62 -12.46
CA ILE A 165 14.59 -8.47 -13.93
C ILE A 165 13.60 -7.38 -14.39
N LEU A 166 12.36 -7.40 -13.92
CA LEU A 166 11.37 -6.36 -14.22
C LEU A 166 11.84 -4.97 -13.74
N GLY A 167 12.40 -4.90 -12.54
CA GLY A 167 13.01 -3.68 -12.01
C GLY A 167 14.18 -3.19 -12.85
N LEU A 168 15.03 -4.10 -13.35
CA LEU A 168 16.15 -3.77 -14.24
C LEU A 168 15.65 -3.22 -15.59
N VAL A 169 14.63 -3.85 -16.20
CA VAL A 169 14.02 -3.34 -17.43
C VAL A 169 13.43 -1.95 -17.21
N ALA A 170 12.74 -1.74 -16.07
CA ALA A 170 12.19 -0.44 -15.70
C ALA A 170 13.29 0.61 -15.44
N LEU A 171 14.40 0.23 -14.81
CA LEU A 171 15.58 1.07 -14.61
C LEU A 171 16.19 1.51 -15.95
N ILE A 172 16.43 0.57 -16.84
CA ILE A 172 16.96 0.83 -18.19
C ILE A 172 15.99 1.75 -18.96
N GLY A 173 14.69 1.40 -18.97
CA GLY A 173 13.67 2.24 -19.59
C GLY A 173 13.65 3.66 -19.04
N SER A 174 13.76 3.81 -17.71
CA SER A 174 13.83 5.14 -17.07
C SER A 174 15.10 5.89 -17.43
N ALA A 175 16.25 5.20 -17.55
CA ALA A 175 17.52 5.82 -17.93
C ALA A 175 17.47 6.44 -19.34
N PHE A 176 16.83 5.77 -20.30
CA PHE A 176 16.74 6.24 -21.68
C PHE A 176 15.56 7.20 -21.93
N LEU A 177 14.41 6.95 -21.30
CA LEU A 177 13.17 7.65 -21.64
C LEU A 177 12.88 8.87 -20.75
N VAL A 178 13.38 8.92 -19.51
CA VAL A 178 13.15 10.06 -18.62
C VAL A 178 14.18 11.16 -18.95
N PRO A 179 13.74 12.40 -19.25
CA PRO A 179 14.65 13.50 -19.60
C PRO A 179 15.48 13.97 -18.38
N ASN A 180 16.69 14.49 -18.66
CA ASN A 180 17.61 15.00 -17.63
C ASN A 180 17.22 16.37 -17.06
N ASN A 181 16.45 17.16 -17.81
CA ASN A 181 16.13 18.58 -17.57
C ASN A 181 14.75 18.78 -16.95
N LEU A 182 14.28 17.85 -16.12
CA LEU A 182 13.01 18.00 -15.41
C LEU A 182 13.06 19.18 -14.45
N LYS A 183 12.06 20.06 -14.54
CA LYS A 183 11.90 21.15 -13.58
C LYS A 183 11.69 20.57 -12.19
N GLN A 184 12.54 20.98 -11.25
CA GLN A 184 12.40 20.56 -9.86
C GLN A 184 11.40 21.50 -9.16
N PRO A 185 10.29 21.00 -8.61
CA PRO A 185 9.49 21.81 -7.72
C PRO A 185 10.33 22.15 -6.47
N PRO A 186 10.07 23.30 -5.85
CA PRO A 186 10.74 23.66 -4.61
C PRO A 186 10.51 22.56 -3.57
N THR A 187 11.58 22.08 -2.95
CA THR A 187 11.50 21.11 -1.86
C THR A 187 10.76 21.72 -0.67
N ALA A 188 9.73 21.05 -0.20
CA ALA A 188 9.02 21.47 1.00
C ALA A 188 10.01 21.55 2.17
N LYS A 189 10.08 22.71 2.83
CA LYS A 189 10.95 22.92 3.99
C LYS A 189 10.55 21.93 5.10
N ILE A 190 11.51 21.45 5.88
CA ILE A 190 11.27 20.59 7.04
C ILE A 190 10.25 21.24 7.99
N SER A 191 10.30 22.56 8.17
CA SER A 191 9.29 23.29 8.95
C SER A 191 7.87 23.14 8.41
N THR A 192 7.70 23.03 7.09
CA THR A 192 6.39 22.80 6.46
C THR A 192 5.89 21.37 6.73
N GLN A 193 6.77 20.38 6.70
CA GLN A 193 6.42 18.99 7.06
C GLN A 193 6.02 18.89 8.55
N LEU A 194 6.78 19.53 9.44
CA LEU A 194 6.46 19.56 10.88
C LEU A 194 5.12 20.24 11.13
N LYS A 195 4.79 21.32 10.41
CA LYS A 195 3.49 22.02 10.54
C LYS A 195 2.32 21.10 10.17
N VAL A 196 2.48 20.25 9.16
CA VAL A 196 1.45 19.25 8.78
C VAL A 196 1.29 18.19 9.87
N LEU A 197 2.39 17.71 10.44
CA LEU A 197 2.40 16.69 11.50
C LEU A 197 1.87 17.22 12.85
N THR A 198 1.74 18.53 13.03
CA THR A 198 1.15 19.11 14.24
C THR A 198 -0.33 19.48 14.06
N GLN A 199 -0.90 19.33 12.86
CA GLN A 199 -2.29 19.68 12.59
C GLN A 199 -3.25 18.55 13.02
N PRO A 200 -4.08 18.76 14.09
CA PRO A 200 -4.89 17.69 14.67
C PRO A 200 -5.87 17.04 13.70
N ARG A 201 -6.41 17.82 12.74
CA ARG A 201 -7.34 17.28 11.73
C ARG A 201 -6.67 16.32 10.74
N LEU A 202 -5.41 16.61 10.35
CA LEU A 202 -4.61 15.74 9.49
C LEU A 202 -4.14 14.51 10.26
N LEU A 203 -3.71 14.66 11.51
CA LEU A 203 -3.35 13.52 12.37
C LEU A 203 -4.51 12.53 12.53
N LEU A 204 -5.75 13.05 12.68
CA LEU A 204 -6.95 12.20 12.76
C LEU A 204 -7.15 11.40 11.48
N VAL A 205 -6.95 11.99 10.30
CA VAL A 205 -7.08 11.27 9.02
C VAL A 205 -5.97 10.25 8.84
N TYR A 206 -4.73 10.58 9.22
CA TYR A 206 -3.62 9.61 9.20
C TYR A 206 -3.89 8.41 10.13
N ALA A 207 -4.48 8.66 11.31
CA ALA A 207 -4.90 7.59 12.21
C ALA A 207 -6.01 6.73 11.58
N ILE A 208 -7.02 7.34 10.93
CA ILE A 208 -8.08 6.61 10.20
C ILE A 208 -7.45 5.74 9.09
N THR A 209 -6.53 6.30 8.32
CA THR A 209 -5.83 5.59 7.25
C THR A 209 -5.03 4.41 7.80
N ALA A 210 -4.21 4.64 8.83
CA ALA A 210 -3.39 3.60 9.43
C ALA A 210 -4.22 2.48 10.07
N LEU A 211 -5.31 2.81 10.76
CA LEU A 211 -6.20 1.81 11.37
C LEU A 211 -7.02 1.05 10.32
N GLY A 212 -7.54 1.71 9.29
CA GLY A 212 -8.29 1.05 8.22
C GLY A 212 -7.44 0.01 7.48
N TYR A 213 -6.21 0.38 7.13
CA TYR A 213 -5.24 -0.54 6.52
C TYR A 213 -4.68 -1.53 7.53
N GLY A 214 -4.39 -1.11 8.74
CA GLY A 214 -3.91 -1.96 9.80
C GLY A 214 -4.87 -3.13 10.08
N GLY A 215 -6.16 -2.85 10.18
CA GLY A 215 -7.18 -3.88 10.35
C GLY A 215 -7.25 -4.85 9.17
N THR A 216 -7.17 -4.33 7.94
CA THR A 216 -7.09 -5.17 6.73
C THR A 216 -5.87 -6.09 6.77
N PHE A 217 -4.68 -5.54 7.02
CA PHE A 217 -3.42 -6.28 6.96
C PHE A 217 -3.18 -7.19 8.15
N THR A 218 -3.89 -7.01 9.26
CA THR A 218 -3.91 -7.97 10.37
C THR A 218 -4.36 -9.36 9.89
N ALA A 219 -5.33 -9.42 8.99
CA ALA A 219 -5.84 -10.67 8.41
C ALA A 219 -5.19 -10.99 7.05
N PHE A 220 -5.09 -10.01 6.16
CA PHE A 220 -4.62 -10.22 4.78
C PHE A 220 -3.20 -10.79 4.73
N THR A 221 -2.30 -10.36 5.61
CA THR A 221 -0.94 -10.91 5.70
C THR A 221 -0.93 -12.43 5.90
N PHE A 222 -1.92 -12.95 6.60
CA PHE A 222 -2.03 -14.39 6.90
C PHE A 222 -3.10 -15.09 6.05
N LEU A 223 -3.55 -14.48 4.95
CA LEU A 223 -4.58 -15.05 4.09
C LEU A 223 -4.16 -16.40 3.49
N ALA A 224 -2.95 -16.52 2.92
CA ALA A 224 -2.48 -17.79 2.37
C ALA A 224 -2.39 -18.90 3.45
N PRO A 225 -1.80 -18.67 4.63
CA PRO A 225 -1.88 -19.65 5.73
C PRO A 225 -3.30 -20.04 6.15
N ILE A 226 -4.25 -19.11 6.16
CA ILE A 226 -5.65 -19.43 6.45
C ILE A 226 -6.24 -20.34 5.37
N LEU A 227 -5.99 -20.02 4.10
CA LEU A 227 -6.48 -20.80 2.97
C LEU A 227 -5.93 -22.24 2.98
N GLU A 228 -4.66 -22.42 3.29
CA GLU A 228 -4.05 -23.75 3.36
C GLU A 228 -4.49 -24.52 4.60
N ASN A 229 -4.35 -23.93 5.78
CA ASN A 229 -4.49 -24.65 7.03
C ASN A 229 -5.94 -24.73 7.56
N VAL A 230 -6.83 -23.82 7.13
CA VAL A 230 -8.22 -23.74 7.61
C VAL A 230 -9.20 -24.07 6.50
N SER A 231 -9.04 -23.49 5.31
CA SER A 231 -9.93 -23.73 4.17
C SER A 231 -9.61 -25.04 3.44
N GLY A 232 -8.41 -25.61 3.63
CA GLY A 232 -8.00 -26.89 3.04
C GLY A 232 -7.62 -26.78 1.55
N PHE A 233 -7.20 -25.61 1.08
CA PHE A 233 -6.70 -25.46 -0.28
C PHE A 233 -5.27 -25.94 -0.40
N ASP A 234 -4.96 -26.58 -1.52
CA ASP A 234 -3.58 -26.87 -1.92
C ASP A 234 -2.85 -25.56 -2.22
N SER A 235 -1.55 -25.52 -1.95
CA SER A 235 -0.69 -24.34 -2.22
C SER A 235 -0.82 -23.86 -3.68
N SER A 236 -0.97 -24.77 -4.64
CA SER A 236 -1.17 -24.45 -6.06
C SER A 236 -2.42 -23.60 -6.34
N SER A 237 -3.45 -23.72 -5.51
CA SER A 237 -4.71 -22.95 -5.65
C SER A 237 -4.58 -21.51 -5.15
N ILE A 238 -3.60 -21.22 -4.29
CA ILE A 238 -3.44 -19.90 -3.66
C ILE A 238 -3.23 -18.80 -4.71
N SER A 239 -2.45 -19.08 -5.75
CA SER A 239 -2.21 -18.11 -6.83
C SER A 239 -3.50 -17.67 -7.55
N LEU A 240 -4.42 -18.61 -7.79
CA LEU A 240 -5.73 -18.34 -8.41
C LEU A 240 -6.63 -17.54 -7.46
N ILE A 241 -6.62 -17.85 -6.16
CA ILE A 241 -7.38 -17.10 -5.17
C ILE A 241 -6.83 -15.67 -5.01
N MET A 242 -5.50 -15.50 -5.09
CA MET A 242 -4.89 -14.16 -5.13
C MET A 242 -5.30 -13.37 -6.39
N LEU A 243 -5.51 -14.05 -7.53
CA LEU A 243 -6.08 -13.40 -8.73
C LEU A 243 -7.52 -12.90 -8.46
N VAL A 244 -8.37 -13.73 -7.85
CA VAL A 244 -9.74 -13.34 -7.47
C VAL A 244 -9.72 -12.13 -6.55
N TYR A 245 -8.86 -12.15 -5.53
CA TYR A 245 -8.67 -11.00 -4.63
C TYR A 245 -8.18 -9.76 -5.38
N GLY A 246 -7.17 -9.89 -6.24
CA GLY A 246 -6.61 -8.78 -7.03
C GLY A 246 -7.64 -8.11 -7.95
N VAL A 247 -8.44 -8.91 -8.66
CA VAL A 247 -9.56 -8.39 -9.48
C VAL A 247 -10.57 -7.64 -8.61
N SER A 248 -10.91 -8.19 -7.46
CA SER A 248 -11.82 -7.54 -6.50
C SER A 248 -11.26 -6.22 -6.00
N VAL A 249 -9.97 -6.14 -5.69
CA VAL A 249 -9.25 -4.90 -5.33
C VAL A 249 -9.38 -3.84 -6.42
N ALA A 250 -9.13 -4.21 -7.69
CA ALA A 250 -9.23 -3.28 -8.81
C ALA A 250 -10.67 -2.71 -8.97
N VAL A 251 -11.66 -3.59 -8.88
CA VAL A 251 -13.09 -3.18 -8.91
C VAL A 251 -13.42 -2.27 -7.72
N GLY A 252 -12.96 -2.64 -6.53
CA GLY A 252 -13.18 -1.89 -5.30
C GLY A 252 -12.58 -0.49 -5.34
N ASN A 253 -11.36 -0.36 -5.88
CA ASN A 253 -10.69 0.93 -6.02
C ASN A 253 -11.47 1.89 -6.93
N ILE A 254 -11.95 1.40 -8.08
CA ILE A 254 -12.80 2.17 -9.01
C ILE A 254 -14.14 2.53 -8.35
N TRP A 255 -14.79 1.56 -7.72
CA TRP A 255 -16.08 1.74 -7.06
C TRP A 255 -15.99 2.72 -5.89
N GLY A 256 -14.97 2.58 -5.04
CA GLY A 256 -14.73 3.46 -3.91
C GLY A 256 -14.44 4.90 -4.32
N GLY A 257 -13.68 5.10 -5.40
CA GLY A 257 -13.47 6.42 -6.00
C GLY A 257 -14.77 7.07 -6.45
N LYS A 258 -15.59 6.36 -7.24
CA LYS A 258 -16.90 6.84 -7.67
C LYS A 258 -17.85 7.15 -6.50
N MET A 259 -17.80 6.36 -5.43
CA MET A 259 -18.57 6.64 -4.22
C MET A 259 -18.11 7.93 -3.54
N ALA A 260 -16.78 8.12 -3.41
CA ALA A 260 -16.21 9.33 -2.81
C ALA A 260 -16.59 10.58 -3.61
N ASP A 261 -16.60 10.50 -4.93
CA ASP A 261 -17.04 11.60 -5.82
C ASP A 261 -18.53 11.91 -5.66
N LYS A 262 -19.38 10.87 -5.63
CA LYS A 262 -20.84 11.02 -5.62
C LYS A 262 -21.42 11.49 -4.27
N MET A 263 -20.94 10.93 -3.16
CA MET A 263 -21.51 11.18 -1.82
C MET A 263 -20.57 11.87 -0.85
N GLY A 264 -19.35 12.18 -1.29
CA GLY A 264 -18.27 12.74 -0.47
C GLY A 264 -17.51 11.69 0.33
N PRO A 265 -16.23 12.00 0.69
CA PRO A 265 -15.32 11.01 1.26
C PRO A 265 -15.83 10.41 2.59
N ILE A 266 -16.39 11.20 3.50
CA ILE A 266 -16.85 10.70 4.81
C ILE A 266 -17.97 9.65 4.69
N LYS A 267 -18.98 9.91 3.85
CA LYS A 267 -20.09 8.94 3.65
C LYS A 267 -19.57 7.68 2.96
N ALA A 268 -18.73 7.84 1.93
CA ALA A 268 -18.12 6.72 1.22
C ALA A 268 -17.28 5.86 2.16
N LEU A 269 -16.38 6.45 2.93
CA LEU A 269 -15.55 5.75 3.91
C LEU A 269 -16.39 5.06 4.99
N THR A 270 -17.49 5.69 5.43
CA THR A 270 -18.40 5.06 6.39
C THR A 270 -18.97 3.75 5.83
N VAL A 271 -19.47 3.75 4.58
CA VAL A 271 -20.01 2.54 3.94
C VAL A 271 -18.91 1.50 3.76
N ILE A 272 -17.74 1.91 3.26
CA ILE A 272 -16.63 1.02 2.96
C ILE A 272 -16.07 0.37 4.22
N PHE A 273 -15.81 1.12 5.29
CA PHE A 273 -15.32 0.55 6.55
C PHE A 273 -16.37 -0.31 7.25
N SER A 274 -17.67 0.03 7.17
CA SER A 274 -18.74 -0.84 7.67
C SER A 274 -18.77 -2.16 6.91
N GLY A 275 -18.70 -2.12 5.57
CA GLY A 275 -18.63 -3.32 4.73
C GLY A 275 -17.38 -4.15 5.00
N LEU A 276 -16.20 -3.50 5.12
CA LEU A 276 -14.95 -4.17 5.40
C LEU A 276 -14.97 -4.90 6.75
N ALA A 277 -15.44 -4.23 7.81
CA ALA A 277 -15.57 -4.87 9.12
C ALA A 277 -16.55 -6.06 9.07
N SER A 278 -17.69 -5.91 8.37
CA SER A 278 -18.66 -7.00 8.20
C SER A 278 -18.07 -8.19 7.45
N VAL A 279 -17.35 -7.94 6.36
CA VAL A 279 -16.72 -8.99 5.56
C VAL A 279 -15.65 -9.74 6.35
N LEU A 280 -14.84 -9.05 7.14
CA LEU A 280 -13.84 -9.68 8.01
C LEU A 280 -14.50 -10.56 9.09
N VAL A 281 -15.61 -10.11 9.67
CA VAL A 281 -16.39 -10.94 10.60
C VAL A 281 -16.99 -12.16 9.88
N ILE A 282 -17.57 -11.97 8.70
CA ILE A 282 -18.15 -13.06 7.88
C ILE A 282 -17.05 -14.06 7.51
N PHE A 283 -15.86 -13.58 7.13
CA PHE A 283 -14.74 -14.45 6.78
C PHE A 283 -14.33 -15.38 7.93
N ASN A 284 -14.47 -14.94 9.16
CA ASN A 284 -14.21 -15.79 10.33
C ASN A 284 -15.08 -17.06 10.37
N PHE A 285 -16.28 -17.00 9.80
CA PHE A 285 -17.20 -18.15 9.72
C PHE A 285 -17.11 -18.89 8.39
N THR A 286 -16.80 -18.18 7.31
CA THR A 286 -16.77 -18.77 5.96
C THR A 286 -15.43 -19.42 5.62
N ALA A 287 -14.35 -19.07 6.32
CA ALA A 287 -13.01 -19.58 6.05
C ALA A 287 -12.89 -21.11 6.13
N VAL A 288 -13.71 -21.78 6.92
CA VAL A 288 -13.72 -23.25 7.05
C VAL A 288 -14.32 -23.97 5.83
N ASN A 289 -15.01 -23.26 4.94
CA ASN A 289 -15.60 -23.82 3.73
C ASN A 289 -14.88 -23.23 2.50
N PRO A 290 -14.26 -24.04 1.64
CA PRO A 290 -13.49 -23.54 0.49
C PRO A 290 -14.29 -22.61 -0.42
N TYR A 291 -15.52 -22.97 -0.78
CA TYR A 291 -16.34 -22.15 -1.70
C TYR A 291 -16.79 -20.84 -1.04
N ALA A 292 -17.21 -20.91 0.20
CA ALA A 292 -17.66 -19.74 0.95
C ALA A 292 -16.49 -18.78 1.23
N SER A 293 -15.29 -19.29 1.47
CA SER A 293 -14.08 -18.48 1.67
C SER A 293 -13.74 -17.67 0.42
N VAL A 294 -13.75 -18.30 -0.77
CA VAL A 294 -13.49 -17.61 -2.05
C VAL A 294 -14.55 -16.55 -2.34
N ALA A 295 -15.83 -16.86 -2.12
CA ALA A 295 -16.91 -15.88 -2.27
C ALA A 295 -16.73 -14.67 -1.33
N THR A 296 -16.32 -14.90 -0.10
CA THR A 296 -16.06 -13.82 0.86
C THR A 296 -14.81 -12.99 0.46
N ILE A 297 -13.75 -13.65 -0.02
CA ILE A 297 -12.51 -13.01 -0.50
C ILE A 297 -12.80 -12.11 -1.70
N LEU A 298 -13.67 -12.53 -2.61
CA LEU A 298 -14.12 -11.72 -3.75
C LEU A 298 -14.79 -10.42 -3.30
N VAL A 299 -15.50 -10.41 -2.20
CA VAL A 299 -16.11 -9.19 -1.63
C VAL A 299 -15.09 -8.41 -0.79
N TRP A 300 -14.23 -9.11 -0.06
CA TRP A 300 -13.24 -8.50 0.82
C TRP A 300 -12.28 -7.57 0.08
N GLY A 301 -11.69 -8.00 -1.04
CA GLY A 301 -10.77 -7.19 -1.84
C GLY A 301 -11.36 -5.83 -2.24
N ALA A 302 -12.64 -5.81 -2.60
CA ALA A 302 -13.31 -4.57 -2.98
C ALA A 302 -13.41 -3.56 -1.82
N PHE A 303 -13.78 -4.02 -0.62
CA PHE A 303 -13.84 -3.14 0.55
C PHE A 303 -12.43 -2.80 1.09
N ALA A 304 -11.47 -3.72 0.98
CA ALA A 304 -10.11 -3.53 1.49
C ALA A 304 -9.38 -2.36 0.83
N PHE A 305 -9.54 -2.18 -0.48
CA PHE A 305 -8.88 -1.13 -1.24
C PHE A 305 -9.81 -0.03 -1.74
N GLY A 306 -11.12 -0.21 -1.61
CA GLY A 306 -12.11 0.82 -1.95
C GLY A 306 -12.00 2.09 -1.11
N ASN A 307 -11.39 2.02 0.07
CA ASN A 307 -11.18 3.18 0.95
C ASN A 307 -10.06 4.11 0.47
N VAL A 308 -9.11 3.63 -0.35
CA VAL A 308 -7.90 4.37 -0.75
C VAL A 308 -8.22 5.71 -1.42
N PRO A 309 -9.06 5.78 -2.47
CA PRO A 309 -9.37 7.05 -3.11
C PRO A 309 -10.08 8.02 -2.16
N GLY A 310 -11.01 7.50 -1.35
CA GLY A 310 -11.75 8.32 -0.38
C GLY A 310 -10.86 8.95 0.68
N LEU A 311 -9.90 8.18 1.23
CA LEU A 311 -8.91 8.67 2.20
C LEU A 311 -8.01 9.73 1.57
N GLN A 312 -7.54 9.49 0.35
CA GLN A 312 -6.65 10.40 -0.35
C GLN A 312 -7.33 11.73 -0.70
N VAL A 313 -8.58 11.69 -1.18
CA VAL A 313 -9.39 12.89 -1.43
C VAL A 313 -9.65 13.64 -0.12
N TYR A 314 -9.91 12.91 0.97
CA TYR A 314 -10.23 13.53 2.25
C TYR A 314 -9.04 14.27 2.87
N VAL A 315 -7.85 13.67 2.82
CA VAL A 315 -6.64 14.33 3.32
C VAL A 315 -6.32 15.59 2.52
N VAL A 316 -6.46 15.55 1.18
CA VAL A 316 -6.25 16.73 0.32
C VAL A 316 -7.22 17.85 0.69
N LYS A 317 -8.51 17.57 0.81
CA LYS A 317 -9.52 18.58 1.23
C LYS A 317 -9.22 19.22 2.59
N LEU A 318 -8.76 18.43 3.55
CA LEU A 318 -8.37 18.97 4.85
C LEU A 318 -7.08 19.77 4.78
N ALA A 319 -6.11 19.34 3.97
CA ALA A 319 -4.86 20.06 3.79
C ALA A 319 -5.09 21.41 3.10
N GLU A 320 -5.93 21.48 2.06
CA GLU A 320 -6.34 22.74 1.42
C GLU A 320 -6.95 23.73 2.42
N LYS A 321 -7.71 23.22 3.40
CA LYS A 321 -8.36 24.06 4.44
C LYS A 321 -7.41 24.50 5.54
N TYR A 322 -6.53 23.62 6.03
CA TYR A 322 -5.74 23.85 7.25
C TYR A 322 -4.26 24.10 7.01
N THR A 323 -3.71 23.62 5.90
CA THR A 323 -2.29 23.73 5.51
C THR A 323 -2.15 23.93 3.99
N PRO A 324 -2.72 24.99 3.40
CA PRO A 324 -2.79 25.16 1.94
C PRO A 324 -1.41 25.18 1.27
N ASP A 325 -0.38 25.65 1.98
CA ASP A 325 1.02 25.66 1.45
C ASP A 325 1.71 24.30 1.50
N ALA A 326 1.02 23.25 1.97
CA ALA A 326 1.61 21.93 2.26
C ALA A 326 0.72 20.76 1.83
N VAL A 327 -0.16 20.93 0.85
CA VAL A 327 -1.12 19.89 0.39
C VAL A 327 -0.39 18.63 -0.08
N ASP A 328 0.68 18.79 -0.87
CA ASP A 328 1.47 17.66 -1.37
C ASP A 328 2.16 16.90 -0.24
N VAL A 329 2.66 17.62 0.78
CA VAL A 329 3.26 17.01 1.97
C VAL A 329 2.22 16.20 2.74
N ALA A 330 1.03 16.76 2.95
CA ALA A 330 -0.06 16.07 3.64
C ALA A 330 -0.50 14.80 2.89
N SER A 331 -0.60 14.87 1.57
CA SER A 331 -0.89 13.74 0.70
C SER A 331 0.18 12.64 0.81
N GLY A 332 1.47 13.02 0.76
CA GLY A 332 2.60 12.10 0.92
C GLY A 332 2.64 11.44 2.30
N LEU A 333 2.35 12.18 3.36
CA LEU A 333 2.26 11.64 4.72
C LEU A 333 1.08 10.68 4.88
N ASN A 334 -0.01 10.85 4.13
CA ASN A 334 -1.09 9.87 4.12
C ASN A 334 -0.65 8.55 3.46
N ILE A 335 0.19 8.60 2.41
CA ILE A 335 0.80 7.38 1.84
C ILE A 335 1.69 6.69 2.88
N ALA A 336 2.46 7.45 3.65
CA ALA A 336 3.22 6.89 4.78
C ALA A 336 2.28 6.27 5.83
N ALA A 337 1.13 6.89 6.14
CA ALA A 337 0.14 6.36 7.09
C ALA A 337 -0.48 5.03 6.63
N PHE A 338 -0.73 4.83 5.33
CA PHE A 338 -1.11 3.51 4.78
C PHE A 338 -0.06 2.46 5.15
N ASN A 339 1.21 2.76 4.93
CA ASN A 339 2.32 1.84 5.18
C ASN A 339 2.59 1.61 6.68
N VAL A 340 2.39 2.61 7.53
CA VAL A 340 2.36 2.43 8.99
C VAL A 340 1.26 1.44 9.38
N GLY A 341 0.07 1.58 8.77
CA GLY A 341 -1.04 0.64 8.95
C GLY A 341 -0.67 -0.79 8.55
N ILE A 342 -0.07 -0.98 7.35
CA ILE A 342 0.41 -2.28 6.87
C ILE A 342 1.43 -2.86 7.86
N ALA A 343 2.42 -2.06 8.27
CA ALA A 343 3.48 -2.50 9.17
C ALA A 343 2.93 -2.96 10.53
N LEU A 344 2.11 -2.13 11.17
CA LEU A 344 1.53 -2.44 12.48
C LEU A 344 0.48 -3.55 12.41
N GLY A 345 -0.34 -3.59 11.35
CA GLY A 345 -1.33 -4.63 11.13
C GLY A 345 -0.69 -5.99 10.92
N SER A 346 0.32 -6.09 10.05
CA SER A 346 1.05 -7.34 9.78
C SER A 346 1.81 -7.84 11.01
N TRP A 347 2.49 -6.94 11.73
CA TRP A 347 3.17 -7.26 12.97
C TRP A 347 2.18 -7.72 14.06
N GLY A 348 1.12 -6.93 14.29
CA GLY A 348 0.07 -7.26 15.24
C GLY A 348 -0.64 -8.57 14.90
N GLY A 349 -0.93 -8.80 13.61
CA GLY A 349 -1.44 -10.06 13.10
C GLY A 349 -0.53 -11.24 13.44
N GLY A 350 0.79 -11.07 13.31
CA GLY A 350 1.78 -12.07 13.72
C GLY A 350 1.71 -12.41 15.22
N LEU A 351 1.57 -11.38 16.08
CA LEU A 351 1.38 -11.58 17.52
C LEU A 351 0.09 -12.34 17.84
N ILE A 352 -1.00 -12.05 17.12
CA ILE A 352 -2.28 -12.74 17.26
C ILE A 352 -2.13 -14.21 16.86
N VAL A 353 -1.50 -14.47 15.70
CA VAL A 353 -1.25 -15.85 15.23
C VAL A 353 -0.45 -16.64 16.27
N ALA A 354 0.62 -16.05 16.83
CA ALA A 354 1.47 -16.70 17.82
C ALA A 354 0.74 -17.03 19.12
N LYS A 355 -0.20 -16.16 19.57
CA LYS A 355 -0.86 -16.31 20.88
C LYS A 355 -2.22 -17.00 20.80
N SER A 356 -2.97 -16.76 19.73
CA SER A 356 -4.40 -17.08 19.64
C SER A 356 -4.78 -17.84 18.37
N GLY A 357 -3.87 -18.02 17.43
CA GLY A 357 -4.09 -18.74 16.17
C GLY A 357 -4.62 -17.88 15.02
N LEU A 358 -4.56 -18.45 13.81
CA LEU A 358 -4.83 -17.79 12.53
C LEU A 358 -6.23 -17.14 12.47
N MET A 359 -7.27 -17.85 12.95
CA MET A 359 -8.65 -17.42 12.83
C MET A 359 -9.05 -16.23 13.70
N ASN A 360 -8.17 -15.81 14.62
CA ASN A 360 -8.38 -14.56 15.36
C ASN A 360 -7.95 -13.31 14.59
N THR A 361 -7.19 -13.46 13.49
CA THR A 361 -6.73 -12.31 12.70
C THR A 361 -7.86 -11.57 11.98
N PRO A 362 -8.87 -12.21 11.34
CA PRO A 362 -9.99 -11.50 10.74
C PRO A 362 -10.86 -10.78 11.77
N TRP A 363 -11.13 -11.44 12.90
CA TRP A 363 -11.94 -10.87 13.97
C TRP A 363 -11.32 -9.61 14.58
N ILE A 364 -10.05 -9.68 14.97
CA ILE A 364 -9.33 -8.54 15.54
C ILE A 364 -9.13 -7.45 14.47
N GLY A 365 -8.86 -7.83 13.21
CA GLY A 365 -8.83 -6.92 12.08
C GLY A 365 -10.12 -6.13 11.93
N ALA A 366 -11.28 -6.81 12.06
CA ALA A 366 -12.59 -6.15 12.03
C ALA A 366 -12.75 -5.14 13.16
N MET A 367 -12.30 -5.45 14.38
CA MET A 367 -12.34 -4.51 15.51
C MET A 367 -11.50 -3.24 15.25
N ILE A 368 -10.31 -3.41 14.67
CA ILE A 368 -9.44 -2.27 14.29
C ILE A 368 -10.13 -1.40 13.22
N VAL A 369 -10.76 -2.02 12.21
CA VAL A 369 -11.54 -1.30 11.18
C VAL A 369 -12.73 -0.57 11.79
N LEU A 370 -13.41 -1.15 12.79
CA LEU A 370 -14.51 -0.46 13.51
C LEU A 370 -14.01 0.78 14.25
N ILE A 371 -12.80 0.76 14.80
CA ILE A 371 -12.20 1.98 15.38
C ILE A 371 -11.98 3.02 14.28
N ALA A 372 -11.45 2.64 13.11
CA ALA A 372 -11.31 3.55 11.97
C ALA A 372 -12.68 4.14 11.54
N LEU A 373 -13.73 3.33 11.53
CA LEU A 373 -15.11 3.76 11.24
C LEU A 373 -15.60 4.81 12.25
N VAL A 374 -15.41 4.57 13.54
CA VAL A 374 -15.78 5.53 14.60
C VAL A 374 -15.03 6.84 14.42
N LEU A 375 -13.72 6.79 14.21
CA LEU A 375 -12.90 7.99 13.97
C LEU A 375 -13.34 8.73 12.68
N THR A 376 -13.74 8.00 11.64
CA THR A 376 -14.29 8.60 10.41
C THR A 376 -15.58 9.37 10.70
N ARG A 377 -16.49 8.82 11.50
CA ARG A 377 -17.72 9.50 11.93
C ARG A 377 -17.44 10.73 12.77
N ILE A 378 -16.50 10.64 13.72
CA ILE A 378 -16.04 11.78 14.54
C ILE A 378 -15.48 12.87 13.63
N SER A 379 -14.61 12.50 12.67
CA SER A 379 -14.01 13.45 11.73
C SER A 379 -15.08 14.17 10.89
N GLY A 380 -16.10 13.44 10.40
CA GLY A 380 -17.24 14.02 9.69
C GLY A 380 -18.09 14.97 10.55
N ALA A 381 -18.32 14.63 11.82
CA ALA A 381 -19.03 15.51 12.76
C ALA A 381 -18.27 16.82 13.02
N LEU A 382 -16.93 16.74 13.05
CA LEU A 382 -16.09 17.94 13.18
C LEU A 382 -16.09 18.83 11.92
N ASP A 383 -16.30 18.25 10.72
CA ASP A 383 -16.43 19.03 9.48
C ASP A 383 -17.73 19.87 9.46
N ASN A 384 -18.79 19.36 10.08
CA ASN A 384 -20.10 20.02 10.13
C ASN A 384 -20.23 21.10 11.22
N LYS A 385 -19.29 21.16 12.17
CA LYS A 385 -19.26 22.23 13.15
C LYS A 385 -18.81 23.53 12.46
N LYS A 386 -19.73 24.52 12.34
CA LYS A 386 -19.39 25.88 11.92
C LYS A 386 -18.31 26.43 12.86
N PRO A 387 -17.30 27.16 12.35
CA PRO A 387 -16.36 27.86 13.24
C PRO A 387 -17.16 28.80 14.14
N ALA A 388 -16.96 28.69 15.45
CA ALA A 388 -17.64 29.47 16.47
C ALA A 388 -17.27 30.97 16.44
N PHE A 389 -16.71 31.49 15.37
CA PHE A 389 -16.10 32.81 15.25
C PHE A 389 -16.86 33.79 14.32
N GLN A 390 -18.17 33.64 14.13
CA GLN A 390 -18.98 34.66 13.44
C GLN A 390 -20.19 35.19 14.26
N ALA A 391 -20.15 35.09 15.58
CA ALA A 391 -21.24 35.54 16.44
C ALA A 391 -20.92 36.81 17.28
N THR A 392 -19.89 37.58 16.90
CA THR A 392 -19.63 38.88 17.59
C THR A 392 -19.24 39.93 16.56
N ASN A 393 -20.19 40.36 15.76
CA ASN A 393 -20.27 41.68 15.11
C ASN A 393 -21.63 41.81 14.39
N GLN A 394 -22.69 41.99 15.12
CA GLN A 394 -23.89 42.76 14.76
C GLN A 394 -24.25 43.70 15.89
#